data_7a5173532208a1bfaa4525e00d8837a6
#
_entry.id   7a5173532208a1bfaa4525e00d8837a6
#
_cell.length_a   1.000
_cell.length_b   1.000
_cell.length_c   1.000
_cell.angle_alpha   90.00
_cell.angle_beta   90.00
_cell.angle_gamma   90.00
#
_symmetry.space_group_name_H-M   'P 1'
#
loop_
_entity.id
_entity.type
_entity.pdbx_description
1 polymer ?
#
loop_
_entity_poly.entity_id
_entity_poly.type
_entity_poly.pdbx_seq_one_letter_code
_entity_poly.pdbx_strand_id
1 'polypeptide(L)'
;MFASSRLGRWLDGRLYRAPFTGASARRYATHERPAFGDLDARLATCWRADLADARVVLDVGAGPGTVGRALRAACPGACVVDVEPSRDFAAPGPRVRARAERLPFATASIDAAVSVSSIRHVADRGAALAELRRVIRPGGVAWLVELDPEAPRARVDRHARALGSRWLTWAFGPLVVATAPPAATIAALARAAGWATVARHADEHQPVYLLRLA
;
A
#
# COMPACT_ATOMS: atom_id res chain seq x y z
N MET A 1 -1.83 -7.26 -20.10
CA MET A 1 -1.39 -8.53 -20.71
C MET A 1 -0.04 -9.06 -20.19
N PHE A 2 0.89 -8.23 -19.70
CA PHE A 2 2.19 -8.67 -19.14
C PHE A 2 2.11 -9.35 -17.76
N ALA A 3 1.24 -8.87 -16.85
CA ALA A 3 1.11 -9.40 -15.49
C ALA A 3 0.61 -10.86 -15.42
N SER A 4 -0.05 -11.34 -16.46
CA SER A 4 -0.51 -12.74 -16.58
C SER A 4 0.50 -13.66 -17.27
N SER A 5 1.58 -13.13 -17.85
CA SER A 5 2.60 -13.93 -18.52
C SER A 5 3.50 -14.66 -17.50
N ARG A 6 4.10 -15.81 -17.92
CA ARG A 6 5.08 -16.54 -17.09
C ARG A 6 6.26 -15.66 -16.69
N LEU A 7 6.70 -14.77 -17.60
CA LEU A 7 7.78 -13.80 -17.37
C LEU A 7 7.36 -12.72 -16.36
N GLY A 8 6.12 -12.19 -16.46
CA GLY A 8 5.59 -11.21 -15.51
C GLY A 8 5.53 -11.76 -14.09
N ARG A 9 5.04 -13.01 -13.92
CA ARG A 9 5.03 -13.69 -12.61
C ARG A 9 6.43 -13.99 -12.06
N TRP A 10 7.38 -14.33 -12.91
CA TRP A 10 8.77 -14.57 -12.52
C TRP A 10 9.47 -13.27 -12.08
N LEU A 11 9.25 -12.17 -12.81
CA LEU A 11 9.75 -10.84 -12.45
C LEU A 11 9.11 -10.34 -11.15
N ASP A 12 7.79 -10.49 -10.97
CA ASP A 12 7.08 -10.15 -9.73
C ASP A 12 7.71 -10.89 -8.53
N GLY A 13 7.96 -12.19 -8.66
CA GLY A 13 8.58 -12.98 -7.60
C GLY A 13 10.00 -12.55 -7.21
N ARG A 14 10.81 -12.09 -8.16
CA ARG A 14 12.23 -11.76 -7.92
C ARG A 14 12.47 -10.28 -7.60
N LEU A 15 11.72 -9.38 -8.22
CA LEU A 15 11.98 -7.94 -8.08
C LEU A 15 11.21 -7.31 -6.92
N TYR A 16 10.02 -7.85 -6.59
CA TYR A 16 9.12 -7.17 -5.67
C TYR A 16 8.87 -7.89 -4.34
N ARG A 17 9.15 -9.19 -4.24
CA ARG A 17 8.93 -9.96 -3.00
C ARG A 17 10.15 -10.02 -2.07
N ALA A 18 11.27 -9.43 -2.47
CA ALA A 18 12.40 -9.28 -1.55
C ALA A 18 12.11 -8.14 -0.57
N PRO A 19 12.37 -8.32 0.72
CA PRO A 19 12.22 -7.24 1.69
C PRO A 19 13.17 -6.09 1.32
N PHE A 20 12.69 -4.87 1.50
CA PHE A 20 13.56 -3.69 1.41
C PHE A 20 14.61 -3.75 2.52
N THR A 21 15.88 -3.89 2.17
CA THR A 21 16.98 -3.97 3.12
C THR A 21 18.17 -3.11 2.69
N GLY A 22 18.91 -2.59 3.66
CA GLY A 22 20.15 -1.84 3.42
C GLY A 22 20.00 -0.71 2.41
N ALA A 23 20.75 -0.80 1.31
CA ALA A 23 20.76 0.24 0.27
C ALA A 23 19.41 0.39 -0.46
N SER A 24 18.66 -0.71 -0.67
CA SER A 24 17.35 -0.65 -1.33
C SER A 24 16.31 0.09 -0.48
N ALA A 25 16.30 -0.14 0.83
CA ALA A 25 15.42 0.59 1.76
C ALA A 25 15.74 2.08 1.77
N ARG A 26 17.02 2.46 1.86
CA ARG A 26 17.45 3.86 1.82
C ARG A 26 17.06 4.53 0.52
N ARG A 27 17.35 3.88 -0.62
CA ARG A 27 17.00 4.40 -1.94
C ARG A 27 15.49 4.63 -2.08
N TYR A 28 14.67 3.67 -1.66
CA TYR A 28 13.22 3.82 -1.67
C TYR A 28 12.78 5.04 -0.85
N ALA A 29 13.25 5.15 0.40
CA ALA A 29 12.85 6.23 1.30
C ALA A 29 13.25 7.63 0.79
N THR A 30 14.43 7.75 0.13
CA THR A 30 15.00 9.06 -0.24
C THR A 30 14.71 9.46 -1.69
N HIS A 31 14.44 8.53 -2.59
CA HIS A 31 14.28 8.82 -4.02
C HIS A 31 12.92 8.38 -4.58
N GLU A 32 12.51 7.14 -4.29
CA GLU A 32 11.30 6.58 -4.92
C GLU A 32 10.02 7.06 -4.21
N ARG A 33 10.00 7.04 -2.88
CA ARG A 33 8.82 7.47 -2.10
C ARG A 33 8.49 8.96 -2.30
N PRO A 34 9.44 9.90 -2.32
CA PRO A 34 9.16 11.31 -2.59
C PRO A 34 8.52 11.60 -3.95
N ALA A 35 8.68 10.73 -4.96
CA ALA A 35 8.05 10.89 -6.26
C ALA A 35 6.50 10.83 -6.22
N PHE A 36 5.92 10.28 -5.15
CA PHE A 36 4.47 10.33 -4.94
C PHE A 36 3.97 11.72 -4.49
N GLY A 37 4.88 12.65 -4.18
CA GLY A 37 4.53 14.03 -3.82
C GLY A 37 3.63 14.10 -2.59
N ASP A 38 2.48 14.75 -2.73
CA ASP A 38 1.50 14.98 -1.67
C ASP A 38 0.46 13.83 -1.50
N LEU A 39 0.66 12.70 -2.18
CA LEU A 39 -0.30 11.59 -2.17
C LEU A 39 -0.73 11.21 -0.74
N ASP A 40 0.21 11.06 0.19
CA ASP A 40 -0.09 10.62 1.55
C ASP A 40 -1.01 11.60 2.29
N ALA A 41 -0.79 12.90 2.12
CA ALA A 41 -1.62 13.93 2.74
C ALA A 41 -3.04 13.94 2.14
N ARG A 42 -3.16 13.78 0.81
CA ARG A 42 -4.46 13.67 0.13
C ARG A 42 -5.21 12.40 0.53
N LEU A 43 -4.51 11.27 0.62
CA LEU A 43 -5.11 10.02 1.11
C LEU A 43 -5.62 10.15 2.55
N ALA A 44 -4.80 10.70 3.45
CA ALA A 44 -5.21 10.92 4.84
C ALA A 44 -6.44 11.83 4.95
N THR A 45 -6.54 12.84 4.08
CA THR A 45 -7.72 13.71 3.98
C THR A 45 -8.93 12.96 3.42
N CYS A 46 -8.76 12.17 2.37
CA CYS A 46 -9.82 11.36 1.76
C CYS A 46 -10.43 10.36 2.78
N TRP A 47 -9.59 9.77 3.61
CA TRP A 47 -10.01 8.76 4.59
C TRP A 47 -10.55 9.33 5.89
N ARG A 48 -10.53 10.65 6.09
CA ARG A 48 -10.92 11.30 7.34
C ARG A 48 -12.31 10.87 7.82
N ALA A 49 -13.28 10.75 6.93
CA ALA A 49 -14.64 10.34 7.28
C ALA A 49 -14.70 8.88 7.78
N ASP A 50 -14.00 7.96 7.09
CA ASP A 50 -13.92 6.55 7.50
C ASP A 50 -13.11 6.33 8.79
N LEU A 51 -12.25 7.28 9.15
CA LEU A 51 -11.35 7.21 10.32
C LEU A 51 -11.82 8.12 11.48
N ALA A 52 -12.94 8.82 11.35
CA ALA A 52 -13.38 9.82 12.33
C ALA A 52 -13.52 9.26 13.75
N ASP A 53 -14.07 8.05 13.87
CA ASP A 53 -14.32 7.36 15.15
C ASP A 53 -13.27 6.25 15.43
N ALA A 54 -12.22 6.16 14.59
CA ALA A 54 -11.20 5.14 14.78
C ALA A 54 -10.27 5.50 15.94
N ARG A 55 -10.10 4.56 16.89
CA ARG A 55 -9.14 4.67 17.99
C ARG A 55 -7.80 4.07 17.64
N VAL A 56 -7.80 2.97 16.87
CA VAL A 56 -6.57 2.28 16.44
C VAL A 56 -6.60 2.08 14.94
N VAL A 57 -5.59 2.63 14.25
CA VAL A 57 -5.41 2.51 12.81
C VAL A 57 -4.05 1.85 12.53
N LEU A 58 -4.02 0.84 11.65
CA LEU A 58 -2.77 0.24 11.19
C LEU A 58 -2.34 0.84 9.85
N ASP A 59 -1.05 1.16 9.71
CA ASP A 59 -0.38 1.39 8.42
C ASP A 59 0.44 0.14 8.07
N VAL A 60 -0.11 -0.73 7.20
CA VAL A 60 0.47 -2.05 6.91
C VAL A 60 1.39 -2.01 5.71
N GLY A 61 2.67 -2.34 5.95
CA GLY A 61 3.76 -2.12 5.00
C GLY A 61 4.19 -0.65 4.99
N ALA A 62 4.29 -0.07 6.18
CA ALA A 62 4.50 1.37 6.39
C ALA A 62 5.80 1.92 5.79
N GLY A 63 6.80 1.07 5.52
CA GLY A 63 8.08 1.49 4.98
C GLY A 63 8.72 2.61 5.82
N PRO A 64 9.04 3.77 5.20
CA PRO A 64 9.62 4.92 5.92
C PRO A 64 8.59 5.69 6.79
N GLY A 65 7.34 5.22 6.91
CA GLY A 65 6.32 5.77 7.81
C GLY A 65 5.73 7.11 7.36
N THR A 66 5.74 7.40 6.07
CA THR A 66 5.21 8.66 5.53
C THR A 66 3.69 8.72 5.62
N VAL A 67 3.01 7.61 5.35
CA VAL A 67 1.54 7.48 5.47
C VAL A 67 1.13 7.57 6.95
N GLY A 68 1.76 6.79 7.83
CA GLY A 68 1.47 6.85 9.26
C GLY A 68 1.65 8.26 9.84
N ARG A 69 2.66 9.01 9.38
CA ARG A 69 2.84 10.43 9.76
C ARG A 69 1.70 11.31 9.27
N ALA A 70 1.27 11.16 8.02
CA ALA A 70 0.15 11.92 7.46
C ALA A 70 -1.17 11.61 8.21
N LEU A 71 -1.41 10.35 8.56
CA LEU A 71 -2.57 9.92 9.34
C LEU A 71 -2.56 10.50 10.74
N ARG A 72 -1.42 10.48 11.45
CA ARG A 72 -1.28 11.09 12.79
C ARG A 72 -1.57 12.59 12.77
N ALA A 73 -1.21 13.27 11.70
CA ALA A 73 -1.54 14.69 11.54
C ALA A 73 -3.02 14.93 11.23
N ALA A 74 -3.64 14.08 10.40
CA ALA A 74 -5.03 14.22 9.98
C ALA A 74 -6.06 13.71 11.00
N CYS A 75 -5.68 12.73 11.83
CA CYS A 75 -6.53 12.04 12.80
C CYS A 75 -5.84 11.99 14.18
N PRO A 76 -5.70 13.14 14.88
CA PRO A 76 -4.90 13.20 16.11
C PRO A 76 -5.53 12.41 17.28
N GLY A 77 -6.81 12.04 17.19
CA GLY A 77 -7.48 11.18 18.17
C GLY A 77 -7.20 9.68 18.00
N ALA A 78 -6.60 9.27 16.87
CA ALA A 78 -6.32 7.88 16.59
C ALA A 78 -4.87 7.49 16.96
N CYS A 79 -4.70 6.33 17.57
CA CYS A 79 -3.40 5.67 17.69
C CYS A 79 -3.05 5.01 16.35
N VAL A 80 -2.14 5.61 15.57
CA VAL A 80 -1.67 5.04 14.30
C VAL A 80 -0.43 4.21 14.56
N VAL A 81 -0.51 2.91 14.27
CA VAL A 81 0.56 1.93 14.44
C VAL A 81 1.11 1.52 13.08
N ASP A 82 2.38 1.79 12.83
CA ASP A 82 3.09 1.34 11.63
C ASP A 82 3.43 -0.14 11.77
N VAL A 83 3.05 -0.96 10.78
CA VAL A 83 3.43 -2.39 10.68
C VAL A 83 4.40 -2.56 9.52
N GLU A 84 5.64 -2.97 9.81
CA GLU A 84 6.69 -3.06 8.78
C GLU A 84 7.68 -4.19 9.09
N PRO A 85 7.88 -5.17 8.18
CA PRO A 85 8.81 -6.27 8.43
C PRO A 85 10.29 -5.86 8.35
N SER A 86 10.64 -4.84 7.57
CA SER A 86 12.03 -4.41 7.40
C SER A 86 12.57 -3.70 8.64
N ARG A 87 13.83 -4.02 8.98
CA ARG A 87 14.58 -3.35 10.05
C ARG A 87 15.24 -2.05 9.61
N ASP A 88 15.33 -1.86 8.31
CA ASP A 88 16.11 -0.78 7.71
C ASP A 88 15.30 0.50 7.47
N PHE A 89 13.99 0.44 7.73
CA PHE A 89 13.16 1.63 7.79
C PHE A 89 13.02 2.12 9.21
N ALA A 90 13.46 3.35 9.45
CA ALA A 90 13.19 4.09 10.68
C ALA A 90 12.06 5.09 10.44
N ALA A 91 11.12 5.16 11.37
CA ALA A 91 10.07 6.17 11.36
C ALA A 91 9.69 6.55 12.79
N PRO A 92 9.30 7.81 13.04
CA PRO A 92 8.79 8.22 14.34
C PRO A 92 7.38 7.65 14.58
N GLY A 93 7.09 7.25 15.83
CA GLY A 93 5.77 6.78 16.25
C GLY A 93 5.71 5.30 16.57
N PRO A 94 4.54 4.82 17.03
CA PRO A 94 4.33 3.42 17.36
C PRO A 94 4.58 2.53 16.14
N ARG A 95 5.41 1.50 16.32
CA ARG A 95 5.76 0.57 15.24
C ARG A 95 5.82 -0.86 15.73
N VAL A 96 5.28 -1.77 14.92
CA VAL A 96 5.32 -3.21 15.14
C VAL A 96 6.03 -3.89 13.98
N ARG A 97 6.95 -4.80 14.29
CA ARG A 97 7.62 -5.59 13.27
C ARG A 97 6.84 -6.85 12.98
N ALA A 98 6.13 -6.85 11.85
CA ALA A 98 5.36 -7.99 11.39
C ALA A 98 5.19 -7.98 9.87
N ARG A 99 4.86 -9.14 9.33
CA ARG A 99 4.40 -9.30 7.94
C ARG A 99 2.89 -9.18 7.88
N ALA A 100 2.38 -8.72 6.75
CA ALA A 100 0.93 -8.56 6.54
C ALA A 100 0.18 -9.91 6.62
N GLU A 101 0.85 -11.01 6.29
CA GLU A 101 0.29 -12.36 6.34
C GLU A 101 0.12 -12.91 7.78
N ARG A 102 0.71 -12.24 8.78
CA ARG A 102 0.60 -12.62 10.20
C ARG A 102 0.72 -11.40 11.09
N LEU A 103 -0.41 -10.79 11.38
CA LEU A 103 -0.48 -9.57 12.20
C LEU A 103 -0.57 -9.93 13.70
N PRO A 104 0.27 -9.35 14.58
CA PRO A 104 0.31 -9.67 16.00
C PRO A 104 -0.77 -8.90 16.80
N PHE A 105 -1.98 -8.87 16.27
CA PHE A 105 -3.15 -8.24 16.90
C PHE A 105 -4.25 -9.26 17.10
N ALA A 106 -5.06 -9.08 18.13
CA ALA A 106 -6.21 -9.93 18.39
C ALA A 106 -7.28 -9.77 17.28
N THR A 107 -8.13 -10.78 17.14
CA THR A 107 -9.27 -10.74 16.23
C THR A 107 -10.19 -9.57 16.63
N ALA A 108 -10.68 -8.80 15.65
CA ALA A 108 -11.62 -7.70 15.82
C ALA A 108 -11.16 -6.61 16.82
N SER A 109 -9.84 -6.35 16.89
CA SER A 109 -9.26 -5.38 17.83
C SER A 109 -8.84 -4.06 17.19
N ILE A 110 -8.92 -3.95 15.86
CA ILE A 110 -8.48 -2.80 15.07
C ILE A 110 -9.69 -2.12 14.41
N ASP A 111 -9.75 -0.79 14.46
CA ASP A 111 -10.85 -0.04 13.87
C ASP A 111 -10.70 0.12 12.36
N ALA A 112 -9.49 0.40 11.89
CA ALA A 112 -9.20 0.55 10.48
C ALA A 112 -7.75 0.18 10.13
N ALA A 113 -7.51 -0.13 8.86
CA ALA A 113 -6.16 -0.33 8.34
C ALA A 113 -5.99 0.35 6.98
N VAL A 114 -4.77 0.80 6.71
CA VAL A 114 -4.37 1.29 5.40
C VAL A 114 -3.12 0.53 4.92
N SER A 115 -2.94 0.43 3.61
CA SER A 115 -1.74 -0.14 3.00
C SER A 115 -1.47 0.57 1.69
N VAL A 116 -0.33 1.26 1.55
CA VAL A 116 -0.02 2.10 0.40
C VAL A 116 1.26 1.61 -0.28
N SER A 117 1.14 1.23 -1.55
CA SER A 117 2.25 0.70 -2.39
C SER A 117 2.99 -0.48 -1.74
N SER A 118 2.26 -1.33 -1.04
CA SER A 118 2.82 -2.41 -0.23
C SER A 118 2.32 -3.80 -0.65
N ILE A 119 1.05 -3.94 -1.04
CA ILE A 119 0.43 -5.25 -1.33
C ILE A 119 1.15 -6.02 -2.45
N ARG A 120 1.83 -5.34 -3.36
CA ARG A 120 2.65 -5.97 -4.40
C ARG A 120 3.85 -6.73 -3.86
N HIS A 121 4.37 -6.31 -2.70
CA HIS A 121 5.54 -6.90 -2.03
C HIS A 121 5.18 -8.04 -1.09
N VAL A 122 3.88 -8.27 -0.85
CA VAL A 122 3.37 -9.34 0.00
C VAL A 122 3.47 -10.68 -0.73
N ALA A 123 4.02 -11.69 -0.07
CA ALA A 123 4.26 -13.02 -0.66
C ALA A 123 2.94 -13.75 -0.90
N ASP A 124 2.06 -13.77 0.10
CA ASP A 124 0.70 -14.32 0.01
C ASP A 124 -0.33 -13.21 0.27
N ARG A 125 -0.81 -12.62 -0.81
CA ARG A 125 -1.80 -11.54 -0.77
C ARG A 125 -3.15 -11.99 -0.21
N GLY A 126 -3.53 -13.24 -0.46
CA GLY A 126 -4.77 -13.83 0.08
C GLY A 126 -4.70 -13.94 1.60
N ALA A 127 -3.61 -14.50 2.13
CA ALA A 127 -3.38 -14.59 3.56
C ALA A 127 -3.34 -13.20 4.23
N ALA A 128 -2.69 -12.21 3.60
CA ALA A 128 -2.66 -10.84 4.12
C ALA A 128 -4.05 -10.20 4.18
N LEU A 129 -4.87 -10.39 3.15
CA LEU A 129 -6.24 -9.87 3.14
C LEU A 129 -7.14 -10.58 4.16
N ALA A 130 -6.93 -11.87 4.40
CA ALA A 130 -7.61 -12.62 5.46
C ALA A 130 -7.17 -12.15 6.86
N GLU A 131 -5.87 -11.87 7.07
CA GLU A 131 -5.37 -11.32 8.33
C GLU A 131 -5.92 -9.91 8.60
N LEU A 132 -5.95 -9.03 7.61
CA LEU A 132 -6.60 -7.73 7.73
C LEU A 132 -8.07 -7.89 8.13
N ARG A 133 -8.80 -8.81 7.46
CA ARG A 133 -10.21 -9.09 7.79
C ARG A 133 -10.37 -9.64 9.20
N ARG A 134 -9.44 -10.46 9.67
CA ARG A 134 -9.45 -11.03 11.03
C ARG A 134 -9.27 -9.97 12.11
N VAL A 135 -8.27 -9.09 11.93
CA VAL A 135 -7.92 -8.11 12.98
C VAL A 135 -8.87 -6.92 13.02
N ILE A 136 -9.47 -6.55 11.90
CA ILE A 136 -10.42 -5.43 11.81
C ILE A 136 -11.77 -5.87 12.40
N ARG A 137 -12.32 -5.03 13.29
CA ARG A 137 -13.62 -5.27 13.92
C ARG A 137 -14.78 -5.22 12.90
N PRO A 138 -15.92 -5.82 13.18
CA PRO A 138 -17.13 -5.62 12.38
C PRO A 138 -17.45 -4.12 12.25
N GLY A 139 -17.77 -3.68 11.04
CA GLY A 139 -17.99 -2.27 10.71
C GLY A 139 -16.72 -1.44 10.54
N GLY A 140 -15.54 -2.00 10.75
CA GLY A 140 -14.28 -1.35 10.42
C GLY A 140 -13.94 -1.41 8.92
N VAL A 141 -12.92 -0.69 8.50
CA VAL A 141 -12.57 -0.50 7.09
C VAL A 141 -11.08 -0.73 6.82
N ALA A 142 -10.76 -1.24 5.64
CA ALA A 142 -9.39 -1.22 5.13
C ALA A 142 -9.30 -0.46 3.81
N TRP A 143 -8.21 0.30 3.62
CA TRP A 143 -7.89 0.97 2.38
C TRP A 143 -6.57 0.43 1.82
N LEU A 144 -6.61 -0.03 0.58
CA LEU A 144 -5.43 -0.48 -0.17
C LEU A 144 -5.19 0.47 -1.33
N VAL A 145 -3.97 0.95 -1.45
CA VAL A 145 -3.54 1.82 -2.56
C VAL A 145 -2.34 1.18 -3.23
N GLU A 146 -2.42 0.99 -4.55
CA GLU A 146 -1.34 0.38 -5.32
C GLU A 146 -1.24 1.01 -6.70
N LEU A 147 -0.08 0.89 -7.35
CA LEU A 147 0.10 1.31 -8.74
C LEU A 147 -0.93 0.65 -9.63
N ASP A 148 -1.50 1.45 -10.52
CA ASP A 148 -2.57 1.01 -11.43
C ASP A 148 -2.00 0.71 -12.83
N PRO A 149 -1.92 -0.57 -13.24
CA PRO A 149 -1.48 -0.91 -14.58
C PRO A 149 -2.41 -0.40 -15.69
N GLU A 150 -3.63 0.02 -15.31
CA GLU A 150 -4.62 0.60 -16.21
C GLU A 150 -4.62 2.15 -16.16
N ALA A 151 -3.71 2.76 -15.40
CA ALA A 151 -3.63 4.21 -15.26
C ALA A 151 -3.37 4.89 -16.62
N PRO A 152 -3.95 6.07 -16.88
CA PRO A 152 -3.65 6.85 -18.05
C PRO A 152 -2.17 7.13 -18.21
N ARG A 153 -1.64 6.95 -19.42
CA ARG A 153 -0.22 7.12 -19.74
C ARG A 153 0.35 8.44 -19.21
N ALA A 154 -0.41 9.52 -19.33
CA ALA A 154 0.01 10.85 -18.86
C ALA A 154 0.32 10.87 -17.34
N ARG A 155 -0.42 10.12 -16.51
CA ARG A 155 -0.13 10.00 -15.07
C ARG A 155 1.13 9.18 -14.81
N VAL A 156 1.29 8.06 -15.52
CA VAL A 156 2.50 7.22 -15.45
C VAL A 156 3.74 8.04 -15.80
N ASP A 157 3.70 8.79 -16.91
CA ASP A 157 4.82 9.60 -17.39
C ASP A 157 5.13 10.76 -16.45
N ARG A 158 4.12 11.35 -15.80
CA ARG A 158 4.30 12.42 -14.80
C ARG A 158 5.04 11.89 -13.58
N HIS A 159 4.58 10.77 -13.02
CA HIS A 159 5.23 10.11 -11.89
C HIS A 159 6.67 9.69 -12.24
N ALA A 160 6.86 9.08 -13.40
CA ALA A 160 8.17 8.65 -13.87
C ALA A 160 9.18 9.82 -13.95
N ARG A 161 8.75 10.99 -14.42
CA ARG A 161 9.59 12.20 -14.42
C ARG A 161 9.98 12.67 -13.02
N ALA A 162 9.07 12.51 -12.04
CA ALA A 162 9.36 12.88 -10.65
C ALA A 162 10.43 11.99 -9.99
N LEU A 163 10.71 10.78 -10.54
CA LEU A 163 11.82 9.93 -10.11
C LEU A 163 13.21 10.50 -10.44
N GLY A 164 13.30 11.56 -11.27
CA GLY A 164 14.52 12.29 -11.55
C GLY A 164 15.57 11.56 -12.39
N SER A 165 15.28 10.35 -12.88
CA SER A 165 16.22 9.56 -13.70
C SER A 165 15.64 9.28 -15.07
N ARG A 166 16.38 9.61 -16.15
CA ARG A 166 15.95 9.34 -17.54
C ARG A 166 15.69 7.85 -17.79
N TRP A 167 16.52 6.97 -17.23
CA TRP A 167 16.35 5.52 -17.35
C TRP A 167 15.10 5.04 -16.60
N LEU A 168 14.90 5.51 -15.36
CA LEU A 168 13.70 5.19 -14.59
C LEU A 168 12.43 5.72 -15.27
N THR A 169 12.48 6.90 -15.87
CA THR A 169 11.36 7.46 -16.64
C THR A 169 10.94 6.52 -17.77
N TRP A 170 11.91 5.97 -18.51
CA TRP A 170 11.62 5.02 -19.59
C TRP A 170 11.13 3.66 -19.05
N ALA A 171 11.74 3.15 -17.99
CA ALA A 171 11.50 1.82 -17.47
C ALA A 171 10.26 1.74 -16.55
N PHE A 172 9.84 2.84 -15.95
CA PHE A 172 8.81 2.85 -14.89
C PHE A 172 7.47 2.28 -15.38
N GLY A 173 6.96 2.74 -16.50
CA GLY A 173 5.70 2.23 -17.06
C GLY A 173 5.75 0.71 -17.34
N PRO A 174 6.64 0.24 -18.24
CA PRO A 174 6.65 -1.15 -18.65
C PRO A 174 7.17 -2.13 -17.57
N LEU A 175 8.10 -1.73 -16.71
CA LEU A 175 8.70 -2.65 -15.74
C LEU A 175 8.13 -2.53 -14.32
N VAL A 176 7.63 -1.35 -13.95
CA VAL A 176 7.12 -1.13 -12.58
C VAL A 176 5.60 -1.11 -12.58
N VAL A 177 4.97 -0.22 -13.36
CA VAL A 177 3.49 -0.09 -13.34
C VAL A 177 2.82 -1.32 -13.97
N ALA A 178 3.28 -1.77 -15.15
CA ALA A 178 2.67 -2.91 -15.84
C ALA A 178 2.79 -4.26 -15.09
N THR A 179 3.69 -4.37 -14.10
CA THR A 179 3.84 -5.54 -13.24
C THR A 179 3.07 -5.45 -11.92
N ALA A 180 2.47 -4.30 -11.62
CA ALA A 180 1.62 -4.16 -10.43
C ALA A 180 0.38 -5.06 -10.52
N PRO A 181 -0.11 -5.57 -9.38
CA PRO A 181 -1.32 -6.39 -9.39
C PRO A 181 -2.52 -5.52 -9.80
N PRO A 182 -3.32 -5.94 -10.80
CA PRO A 182 -4.52 -5.20 -11.18
C PRO A 182 -5.53 -5.10 -10.02
N ALA A 183 -6.25 -4.00 -9.93
CA ALA A 183 -7.28 -3.78 -8.90
C ALA A 183 -8.30 -4.93 -8.84
N ALA A 184 -8.74 -5.44 -10.00
CA ALA A 184 -9.66 -6.57 -10.09
C ALA A 184 -9.13 -7.85 -9.42
N THR A 185 -7.82 -8.12 -9.55
CA THR A 185 -7.18 -9.27 -8.92
C THR A 185 -7.19 -9.15 -7.39
N ILE A 186 -6.81 -7.97 -6.87
CA ILE A 186 -6.82 -7.73 -5.42
C ILE A 186 -8.26 -7.73 -4.88
N ALA A 187 -9.22 -7.16 -5.62
CA ALA A 187 -10.62 -7.19 -5.25
C ALA A 187 -11.19 -8.62 -5.18
N ALA A 188 -10.82 -9.48 -6.13
CA ALA A 188 -11.23 -10.90 -6.10
C ALA A 188 -10.66 -11.63 -4.88
N LEU A 189 -9.38 -11.43 -4.57
CA LEU A 189 -8.75 -11.99 -3.37
C LEU A 189 -9.39 -11.46 -2.08
N ALA A 190 -9.75 -10.17 -2.02
CA ALA A 190 -10.43 -9.57 -0.87
C ALA A 190 -11.80 -10.24 -0.64
N ARG A 191 -12.59 -10.41 -1.70
CA ARG A 191 -13.89 -11.12 -1.59
C ARG A 191 -13.70 -12.56 -1.13
N ALA A 192 -12.70 -13.29 -1.65
CA ALA A 192 -12.38 -14.65 -1.22
C ALA A 192 -11.93 -14.68 0.26
N ALA A 193 -11.35 -13.61 0.78
CA ALA A 193 -10.99 -13.44 2.19
C ALA A 193 -12.16 -12.99 3.09
N GLY A 194 -13.38 -12.86 2.55
CA GLY A 194 -14.59 -12.56 3.31
C GLY A 194 -14.92 -11.07 3.45
N TRP A 195 -14.33 -10.19 2.64
CA TRP A 195 -14.72 -8.78 2.56
C TRP A 195 -16.03 -8.64 1.77
N ALA A 196 -17.07 -8.08 2.41
CA ALA A 196 -18.40 -7.97 1.82
C ALA A 196 -18.49 -6.86 0.77
N THR A 197 -17.86 -5.72 1.04
CA THR A 197 -17.81 -4.57 0.13
C THR A 197 -16.40 -4.34 -0.36
N VAL A 198 -16.25 -4.20 -1.68
CA VAL A 198 -14.99 -3.83 -2.33
C VAL A 198 -15.27 -2.75 -3.35
N ALA A 199 -14.99 -1.50 -3.01
CA ALA A 199 -15.16 -0.34 -3.90
C ALA A 199 -13.81 0.11 -4.47
N ARG A 200 -13.77 0.40 -5.78
CA ARG A 200 -12.57 0.91 -6.47
C ARG A 200 -12.72 2.41 -6.71
N HIS A 201 -11.66 3.14 -6.42
CA HIS A 201 -11.47 4.54 -6.76
C HIS A 201 -10.13 4.71 -7.49
N ALA A 202 -9.95 5.81 -8.21
CA ALA A 202 -8.70 6.17 -8.86
C ALA A 202 -8.21 7.52 -8.31
N ASP A 203 -6.91 7.66 -8.13
CA ASP A 203 -6.33 8.98 -7.83
C ASP A 203 -6.21 9.80 -9.11
N GLU A 204 -6.51 11.10 -9.05
CA GLU A 204 -6.50 11.97 -10.22
C GLU A 204 -5.07 12.40 -10.64
N HIS A 205 -4.12 12.35 -9.72
CA HIS A 205 -2.77 12.88 -9.91
C HIS A 205 -1.72 11.78 -10.08
N GLN A 206 -1.83 10.71 -9.29
CA GLN A 206 -0.87 9.60 -9.29
C GLN A 206 -1.42 8.37 -10.04
N PRO A 207 -0.57 7.52 -10.62
CA PRO A 207 -0.99 6.32 -11.32
C PRO A 207 -1.31 5.18 -10.32
N VAL A 208 -2.26 5.43 -9.41
CA VAL A 208 -2.67 4.46 -8.40
C VAL A 208 -4.18 4.25 -8.40
N TYR A 209 -4.59 3.03 -8.05
CA TYR A 209 -5.96 2.75 -7.65
C TYR A 209 -6.06 2.68 -6.13
N LEU A 210 -7.27 2.91 -5.63
CA LEU A 210 -7.62 2.73 -4.24
C LEU A 210 -8.74 1.68 -4.15
N LEU A 211 -8.63 0.75 -3.22
CA LEU A 211 -9.70 -0.18 -2.87
C LEU A 211 -10.13 0.07 -1.43
N ARG A 212 -11.42 0.37 -1.25
CA ARG A 212 -12.07 0.40 0.06
C ARG A 212 -12.71 -0.96 0.33
N LEU A 213 -12.34 -1.57 1.42
CA LEU A 213 -12.83 -2.88 1.87
C LEU A 213 -13.63 -2.69 3.16
N ALA A 214 -14.85 -3.23 3.20
CA ALA A 214 -15.71 -3.20 4.38
C ALA A 214 -16.55 -4.47 4.52
#